data_a1f24c7759a92b2be3a7abc24eda70e9
#
_entry.id   a1f24c7759a92b2be3a7abc24eda70e9
#
_cell.length_a   1.000
_cell.length_b   1.000
_cell.length_c   1.000
_cell.angle_alpha   90.00
_cell.angle_beta   90.00
_cell.angle_gamma   90.00
#
_symmetry.space_group_name_H-M   'P 1'
#
loop_
_entity.id
_entity.type
_entity.pdbx_description
1 polymer ?
#
loop_
_entity_poly.entity_id
_entity_poly.type
_entity_poly.pdbx_seq_one_letter_code
_entity_poly.pdbx_strand_id
1 'polypeptide(L)'
;MIHSRKLSPPLIIYPQSFAELQELRWRKAEFIELGEACFTPAVFTFSPPLRGYIISQLTTEGDIAGMHSAFWIHTGISTPALARELHISRQDEKRRRPQSRRRFPATHIEKIGGQLLTTKERTAVDLLRDDLLAGSEKISALLEAGSSLEAIYACSKEIRGAAGIRQARKAVAQFIESGVYKNLESKNSSI
;
A
#
# COMPACT_ATOMS: atom_id res chain seq x y z
N MET A 1 -9.21 23.46 -33.16
CA MET A 1 -9.26 22.49 -32.06
C MET A 1 -7.86 22.23 -31.63
N ILE A 2 -7.44 22.82 -30.50
CA ILE A 2 -6.10 22.61 -29.93
C ILE A 2 -6.19 21.33 -29.10
N HIS A 3 -5.57 20.25 -29.61
CA HIS A 3 -5.40 19.02 -28.83
C HIS A 3 -4.49 19.33 -27.66
N SER A 4 -5.06 19.53 -26.48
CA SER A 4 -4.34 19.56 -25.22
C SER A 4 -3.63 18.21 -25.06
N ARG A 5 -2.37 18.13 -25.45
CA ARG A 5 -1.49 17.05 -25.00
C ARG A 5 -1.42 17.17 -23.49
N LYS A 6 -2.07 16.24 -22.78
CA LYS A 6 -1.79 16.03 -21.37
C LYS A 6 -0.31 15.65 -21.26
N LEU A 7 0.52 16.65 -21.04
CA LEU A 7 1.89 16.45 -20.58
C LEU A 7 1.75 15.88 -19.15
N SER A 8 1.70 14.56 -19.02
CA SER A 8 1.97 13.93 -17.75
C SER A 8 3.45 14.13 -17.49
N PRO A 9 3.86 14.92 -16.50
CA PRO A 9 5.28 15.04 -16.15
C PRO A 9 5.80 13.64 -15.81
N PRO A 10 7.07 13.34 -16.08
CA PRO A 10 7.66 12.10 -15.60
C PRO A 10 7.59 12.10 -14.08
N LEU A 11 6.69 11.29 -13.52
CA LEU A 11 6.55 11.19 -12.06
C LEU A 11 7.68 10.37 -11.44
N ILE A 12 8.49 9.72 -12.25
CA ILE A 12 9.58 8.85 -11.82
C ILE A 12 10.88 9.33 -12.45
N ILE A 13 11.87 9.54 -11.61
CA ILE A 13 13.19 10.02 -11.96
C ILE A 13 14.20 8.91 -11.68
N TYR A 14 14.99 8.55 -12.68
CA TYR A 14 16.12 7.65 -12.58
C TYR A 14 17.40 8.45 -12.75
N PRO A 15 18.23 8.65 -11.71
CA PRO A 15 19.47 9.38 -11.82
C PRO A 15 20.41 8.69 -12.82
N GLN A 16 21.04 9.48 -13.68
CA GLN A 16 21.93 8.99 -14.73
C GLN A 16 23.40 8.94 -14.27
N SER A 17 23.70 9.49 -13.08
CA SER A 17 25.04 9.52 -12.51
C SER A 17 25.00 9.40 -10.98
N PHE A 18 26.16 9.03 -10.40
CA PHE A 18 26.30 9.01 -8.94
C PHE A 18 26.12 10.40 -8.32
N ALA A 19 26.58 11.46 -8.99
CA ALA A 19 26.41 12.83 -8.53
C ALA A 19 24.92 13.21 -8.45
N GLU A 20 24.14 12.93 -9.48
CA GLU A 20 22.70 13.17 -9.52
C GLU A 20 21.97 12.35 -8.45
N LEU A 21 22.36 11.08 -8.24
CA LEU A 21 21.83 10.25 -7.16
C LEU A 21 22.03 10.88 -5.80
N GLN A 22 23.25 11.40 -5.53
CA GLN A 22 23.54 12.05 -4.26
C GLN A 22 22.75 13.38 -4.14
N GLU A 23 22.65 14.16 -5.19
CA GLU A 23 21.84 15.38 -5.19
C GLU A 23 20.38 15.10 -4.84
N LEU A 24 19.74 14.12 -5.48
CA LEU A 24 18.35 13.75 -5.19
C LEU A 24 18.18 13.28 -3.74
N ARG A 25 19.15 12.52 -3.21
CA ARG A 25 19.15 12.09 -1.80
C ARG A 25 19.34 13.23 -0.81
N TRP A 26 20.08 14.25 -1.16
CA TRP A 26 20.22 15.46 -0.35
C TRP A 26 18.92 16.27 -0.30
N ARG A 27 18.16 16.30 -1.38
CA ARG A 27 16.92 17.07 -1.52
C ARG A 27 15.69 16.29 -1.01
N LYS A 28 15.79 15.69 0.18
CA LYS A 28 14.76 14.84 0.78
C LYS A 28 13.39 15.52 0.97
N ALA A 29 13.35 16.84 1.09
CA ALA A 29 12.10 17.58 1.19
C ALA A 29 11.37 17.69 -0.16
N GLU A 30 12.09 17.57 -1.27
CA GLU A 30 11.55 17.74 -2.62
C GLU A 30 11.34 16.39 -3.33
N PHE A 31 12.15 15.39 -3.01
CA PHE A 31 12.13 14.08 -3.66
C PHE A 31 12.05 12.94 -2.66
N ILE A 32 11.24 11.95 -2.98
CA ILE A 32 11.08 10.73 -2.22
C ILE A 32 11.73 9.59 -3.00
N GLU A 33 12.67 8.91 -2.37
CA GLU A 33 13.27 7.69 -2.92
C GLU A 33 12.28 6.54 -2.78
N LEU A 34 11.94 5.93 -3.91
CA LEU A 34 11.01 4.80 -3.98
C LEU A 34 11.74 3.43 -3.97
N GLY A 35 13.07 3.44 -3.87
CA GLY A 35 13.97 2.27 -3.91
C GLY A 35 14.74 2.16 -5.22
N GLU A 36 15.85 1.37 -5.21
CA GLU A 36 16.76 1.15 -6.36
C GLU A 36 17.13 2.41 -7.14
N ALA A 37 17.43 3.51 -6.44
CA ALA A 37 17.74 4.80 -7.05
C ALA A 37 16.60 5.34 -7.96
N CYS A 38 15.37 5.09 -7.59
CA CYS A 38 14.16 5.60 -8.25
C CYS A 38 13.51 6.66 -7.35
N PHE A 39 13.22 7.84 -7.89
CA PHE A 39 12.71 8.97 -7.14
C PHE A 39 11.41 9.50 -7.73
N THR A 40 10.60 10.13 -6.87
CA THR A 40 9.43 10.90 -7.29
C THR A 40 9.43 12.25 -6.56
N PRO A 41 8.98 13.35 -7.19
CA PRO A 41 8.79 14.59 -6.47
C PRO A 41 7.78 14.43 -5.34
N ALA A 42 8.13 14.93 -4.15
CA ALA A 42 7.31 14.79 -2.94
C ALA A 42 5.89 15.34 -3.11
N VAL A 43 5.74 16.40 -3.90
CA VAL A 43 4.45 17.03 -4.21
C VAL A 43 3.44 16.07 -4.85
N PHE A 44 3.89 14.99 -5.46
CA PHE A 44 2.99 13.99 -6.06
C PHE A 44 2.60 12.86 -5.11
N THR A 45 3.04 12.88 -3.86
CA THR A 45 2.79 11.80 -2.90
C THR A 45 1.73 12.15 -1.83
N PHE A 46 1.16 13.34 -1.86
CA PHE A 46 0.23 13.80 -0.81
C PHE A 46 -1.17 13.17 -0.88
N SER A 47 -1.58 12.58 -2.01
CA SER A 47 -2.90 11.94 -2.12
C SER A 47 -2.83 10.48 -2.55
N PRO A 48 -3.76 9.63 -2.10
CA PRO A 48 -3.81 8.22 -2.51
C PRO A 48 -3.85 8.02 -4.03
N PRO A 49 -4.66 8.78 -4.82
CA PRO A 49 -4.66 8.62 -6.27
C PRO A 49 -3.31 8.89 -6.93
N LEU A 50 -2.56 9.88 -6.46
CA LEU A 50 -1.24 10.18 -7.01
C LEU A 50 -0.23 9.10 -6.64
N ARG A 51 -0.23 8.61 -5.41
CA ARG A 51 0.62 7.48 -4.98
C ARG A 51 0.31 6.21 -5.78
N GLY A 52 -0.97 5.90 -5.97
CA GLY A 52 -1.39 4.79 -6.82
C GLY A 52 -0.92 4.93 -8.25
N TYR A 53 -1.02 6.12 -8.83
CA TYR A 53 -0.51 6.39 -10.17
C TYR A 53 1.01 6.20 -10.26
N ILE A 54 1.78 6.66 -9.27
CA ILE A 54 3.23 6.44 -9.21
C ILE A 54 3.55 4.93 -9.24
N ILE A 55 2.90 4.13 -8.40
CA ILE A 55 3.13 2.69 -8.37
C ILE A 55 2.72 2.03 -9.69
N SER A 56 1.64 2.48 -10.34
CA SER A 56 1.21 1.93 -11.63
C SER A 56 2.23 2.13 -12.76
N GLN A 57 3.13 3.12 -12.65
CA GLN A 57 4.23 3.32 -13.60
C GLN A 57 5.38 2.33 -13.40
N LEU A 58 5.43 1.67 -12.25
CA LEU A 58 6.49 0.73 -11.84
C LEU A 58 6.05 -0.72 -11.92
N THR A 59 4.78 -0.96 -12.22
CA THR A 59 4.14 -2.27 -12.25
C THR A 59 3.58 -2.56 -13.63
N THR A 60 3.20 -3.81 -13.87
CA THR A 60 2.54 -4.24 -15.11
C THR A 60 1.03 -4.26 -14.91
N GLU A 61 0.27 -4.09 -15.99
CA GLU A 61 -1.19 -4.19 -15.95
C GLU A 61 -1.63 -5.53 -15.35
N GLY A 62 -2.56 -5.48 -14.40
CA GLY A 62 -3.03 -6.65 -13.65
C GLY A 62 -2.22 -6.98 -12.40
N ASP A 63 -1.09 -6.32 -12.16
CA ASP A 63 -0.33 -6.47 -10.93
C ASP A 63 -1.09 -5.83 -9.75
N ILE A 64 -1.16 -6.55 -8.62
CA ILE A 64 -1.86 -6.10 -7.41
C ILE A 64 -0.82 -5.71 -6.35
N ALA A 65 -0.77 -4.44 -5.99
CA ALA A 65 0.04 -3.96 -4.88
C ALA A 65 -0.56 -4.43 -3.55
N GLY A 66 0.27 -4.97 -2.65
CA GLY A 66 -0.15 -5.44 -1.33
C GLY A 66 0.77 -4.94 -0.23
N MET A 67 0.48 -5.33 1.02
CA MET A 67 1.35 -5.08 2.18
C MET A 67 1.86 -3.63 2.28
N HIS A 68 3.18 -3.41 2.35
CA HIS A 68 3.78 -2.09 2.48
C HIS A 68 3.49 -1.16 1.30
N SER A 69 3.41 -1.68 0.08
CA SER A 69 3.06 -0.87 -1.11
C SER A 69 1.63 -0.37 -1.04
N ALA A 70 0.68 -1.24 -0.69
CA ALA A 70 -0.71 -0.84 -0.49
C ALA A 70 -0.85 0.09 0.71
N PHE A 71 -0.15 -0.19 1.82
CA PHE A 71 -0.13 0.65 3.00
C PHE A 71 0.32 2.08 2.67
N TRP A 72 1.42 2.23 1.91
CA TRP A 72 1.87 3.54 1.48
C TRP A 72 0.85 4.25 0.57
N ILE A 73 0.23 3.53 -0.38
CA ILE A 73 -0.79 4.12 -1.24
C ILE A 73 -1.95 4.66 -0.39
N HIS A 74 -2.43 3.90 0.59
CA HIS A 74 -3.54 4.31 1.45
C HIS A 74 -3.19 5.48 2.37
N THR A 75 -2.02 5.43 3.02
CA THR A 75 -1.69 6.31 4.15
C THR A 75 -0.68 7.40 3.82
N GLY A 76 0.21 7.18 2.87
CA GLY A 76 1.37 8.03 2.59
C GLY A 76 2.53 7.85 3.57
N ILE A 77 2.41 6.94 4.53
CA ILE A 77 3.40 6.67 5.57
C ILE A 77 4.33 5.54 5.11
N SER A 78 5.62 5.64 5.42
CA SER A 78 6.64 4.63 5.12
C SER A 78 6.69 4.25 3.64
N THR A 79 7.48 4.99 2.89
CA THR A 79 7.72 4.74 1.45
C THR A 79 8.18 3.30 1.24
N PRO A 80 7.58 2.52 0.34
CA PRO A 80 8.07 1.20 0.04
C PRO A 80 9.44 1.29 -0.62
N ALA A 81 10.41 0.52 -0.14
CA ALA A 81 11.65 0.29 -0.86
C ALA A 81 11.34 -0.66 -2.03
N LEU A 82 11.31 -0.12 -3.23
CA LEU A 82 10.71 -0.76 -4.43
C LEU A 82 11.24 -2.15 -4.75
N ALA A 83 12.52 -2.41 -4.52
CA ALA A 83 13.12 -3.68 -4.90
C ALA A 83 12.79 -4.85 -3.96
N ARG A 84 12.50 -4.55 -2.69
CA ARG A 84 12.29 -5.58 -1.66
C ARG A 84 10.87 -5.65 -1.15
N GLU A 85 10.09 -4.58 -1.31
CA GLU A 85 8.80 -4.39 -0.66
C GLU A 85 7.62 -4.21 -1.63
N LEU A 86 7.84 -4.21 -2.95
CA LEU A 86 6.74 -4.33 -3.90
C LEU A 86 6.16 -5.75 -3.83
N HIS A 87 5.27 -5.94 -2.88
CA HIS A 87 4.47 -7.17 -2.81
C HIS A 87 3.42 -7.14 -3.92
N ILE A 88 3.85 -7.56 -5.11
CA ILE A 88 2.99 -7.64 -6.28
C ILE A 88 2.56 -9.08 -6.47
N SER A 89 1.27 -9.30 -6.42
CA SER A 89 0.65 -10.55 -6.84
C SER A 89 0.23 -10.43 -8.29
N ARG A 90 0.86 -11.19 -9.18
CA ARG A 90 0.44 -11.28 -10.59
C ARG A 90 -0.75 -12.24 -10.70
N GLN A 91 -1.83 -11.76 -11.31
CA GLN A 91 -2.95 -12.61 -11.70
C GLN A 91 -2.67 -13.45 -12.95
N ASP A 92 -1.47 -13.34 -13.54
CA ASP A 92 -1.15 -13.98 -14.81
C ASP A 92 -1.11 -15.52 -14.70
N GLU A 93 -2.14 -16.16 -15.25
CA GLU A 93 -2.33 -17.63 -15.26
C GLU A 93 -1.24 -18.37 -16.05
N LYS A 94 -0.43 -17.68 -16.85
CA LYS A 94 0.49 -18.29 -17.81
C LYS A 94 1.95 -18.42 -17.36
N ARG A 95 2.39 -17.75 -16.31
CA ARG A 95 3.76 -17.87 -15.81
C ARG A 95 3.84 -18.75 -14.57
N ARG A 96 4.27 -19.99 -14.80
CA ARG A 96 4.55 -21.02 -13.79
C ARG A 96 5.71 -20.61 -12.86
N ARG A 97 5.39 -19.86 -11.80
CA ARG A 97 6.22 -19.84 -10.58
C ARG A 97 5.33 -20.09 -9.37
N PRO A 98 5.64 -21.11 -8.52
CA PRO A 98 4.69 -21.59 -7.49
C PRO A 98 4.47 -20.66 -6.31
N GLN A 99 5.17 -19.55 -6.20
CA GLN A 99 5.25 -18.75 -4.96
C GLN A 99 4.26 -17.58 -4.83
N SER A 100 3.45 -17.25 -5.83
CA SER A 100 2.54 -16.11 -5.73
C SER A 100 1.11 -16.35 -6.22
N ARG A 101 0.58 -17.56 -6.10
CA ARG A 101 -0.85 -17.85 -6.39
C ARG A 101 -1.75 -17.40 -5.23
N ARG A 102 -1.64 -16.17 -4.75
CA ARG A 102 -2.67 -15.61 -3.89
C ARG A 102 -3.77 -15.06 -4.79
N ARG A 103 -4.82 -15.85 -5.03
CA ARG A 103 -6.07 -15.30 -5.57
C ARG A 103 -6.70 -14.46 -4.48
N PHE A 104 -6.75 -13.16 -4.69
CA PHE A 104 -7.51 -12.26 -3.84
C PHE A 104 -8.98 -12.31 -4.28
N PRO A 105 -9.94 -12.45 -3.36
CA PRO A 105 -11.34 -12.15 -3.67
C PRO A 105 -11.47 -10.73 -4.23
N ALA A 106 -12.40 -10.51 -5.14
CA ALA A 106 -12.63 -9.18 -5.72
C ALA A 106 -12.97 -8.13 -4.64
N THR A 107 -13.62 -8.55 -3.55
CA THR A 107 -13.92 -7.72 -2.38
C THR A 107 -12.69 -7.25 -1.60
N HIS A 108 -11.53 -7.88 -1.82
CA HIS A 108 -10.28 -7.53 -1.17
C HIS A 108 -9.36 -6.68 -2.04
N ILE A 109 -9.83 -6.26 -3.22
CA ILE A 109 -9.07 -5.47 -4.20
C ILE A 109 -9.83 -4.21 -4.53
N GLU A 110 -9.12 -3.11 -4.63
CA GLU A 110 -9.63 -1.84 -5.14
C GLU A 110 -8.66 -1.24 -6.16
N LYS A 111 -9.09 -0.21 -6.87
CA LYS A 111 -8.26 0.50 -7.85
C LYS A 111 -8.13 1.96 -7.44
N ILE A 112 -6.88 2.39 -7.19
CA ILE A 112 -6.55 3.77 -6.83
C ILE A 112 -5.48 4.29 -7.78
N GLY A 113 -5.72 5.42 -8.43
CA GLY A 113 -4.76 6.03 -9.35
C GLY A 113 -4.34 5.16 -10.53
N GLY A 114 -5.18 4.20 -10.92
CA GLY A 114 -4.87 3.24 -11.98
C GLY A 114 -4.26 1.92 -11.47
N GLN A 115 -3.69 1.89 -10.26
CA GLN A 115 -3.10 0.70 -9.64
C GLN A 115 -4.17 -0.16 -8.97
N LEU A 116 -4.14 -1.48 -9.23
CA LEU A 116 -4.86 -2.45 -8.42
C LEU A 116 -4.09 -2.70 -7.13
N LEU A 117 -4.78 -2.67 -6.00
CA LEU A 117 -4.16 -2.90 -4.69
C LEU A 117 -5.13 -3.59 -3.74
N THR A 118 -4.58 -4.15 -2.65
CA THR A 118 -5.41 -4.68 -1.57
C THR A 118 -6.14 -3.55 -0.85
N THR A 119 -7.42 -3.77 -0.46
CA THR A 119 -8.18 -2.81 0.36
C THR A 119 -7.44 -2.54 1.68
N LYS A 120 -7.81 -1.48 2.38
CA LYS A 120 -7.23 -1.11 3.68
C LYS A 120 -7.34 -2.25 4.69
N GLU A 121 -8.50 -2.89 4.75
CA GLU A 121 -8.79 -4.02 5.63
C GLU A 121 -7.91 -5.22 5.32
N ARG A 122 -7.80 -5.55 4.03
CA ARG A 122 -6.92 -6.64 3.58
C ARG A 122 -5.46 -6.33 3.84
N THR A 123 -5.03 -5.12 3.60
CA THR A 123 -3.68 -4.64 3.86
C THR A 123 -3.34 -4.76 5.35
N ALA A 124 -4.25 -4.34 6.25
CA ALA A 124 -4.09 -4.50 7.69
C ALA A 124 -3.88 -5.96 8.10
N VAL A 125 -4.74 -6.86 7.61
CA VAL A 125 -4.63 -8.30 7.91
C VAL A 125 -3.32 -8.88 7.38
N ASP A 126 -2.89 -8.53 6.16
CA ASP A 126 -1.65 -9.05 5.59
C ASP A 126 -0.42 -8.55 6.35
N LEU A 127 -0.38 -7.29 6.80
CA LEU A 127 0.68 -6.74 7.64
C LEU A 127 0.76 -7.43 9.00
N LEU A 128 -0.38 -7.63 9.69
CA LEU A 128 -0.44 -8.36 10.96
C LEU A 128 -0.01 -9.82 10.85
N ARG A 129 -0.20 -10.44 9.70
CA ARG A 129 0.19 -11.83 9.44
C ARG A 129 1.68 -11.97 9.17
N ASP A 130 2.28 -10.95 8.57
CA ASP A 130 3.71 -10.92 8.24
C ASP A 130 4.55 -10.69 9.50
N ASP A 131 4.28 -9.62 10.18
CA ASP A 131 4.88 -9.27 11.48
C ASP A 131 3.80 -8.65 12.38
N LEU A 132 3.47 -9.34 13.46
CA LEU A 132 2.38 -8.91 14.34
C LEU A 132 2.68 -7.57 15.02
N LEU A 133 3.92 -7.36 15.47
CA LEU A 133 4.30 -6.13 16.16
C LEU A 133 4.34 -4.94 15.19
N ALA A 134 5.14 -5.06 14.14
CA ALA A 134 5.26 -4.02 13.12
C ALA A 134 3.94 -3.75 12.38
N GLY A 135 3.10 -4.77 12.20
CA GLY A 135 1.75 -4.63 11.65
C GLY A 135 0.82 -3.86 12.59
N SER A 136 0.89 -4.13 13.90
CA SER A 136 0.06 -3.45 14.91
C SER A 136 0.32 -1.94 14.96
N GLU A 137 1.57 -1.51 14.82
CA GLU A 137 1.96 -0.10 14.76
C GLU A 137 1.34 0.65 13.57
N LYS A 138 0.96 -0.07 12.51
CA LYS A 138 0.40 0.49 11.28
C LYS A 138 -1.13 0.57 11.27
N ILE A 139 -1.80 -0.07 12.23
CA ILE A 139 -3.27 -0.13 12.27
C ILE A 139 -3.88 1.27 12.40
N SER A 140 -3.34 2.12 13.29
CA SER A 140 -3.86 3.48 13.50
C SER A 140 -3.93 4.28 12.20
N ALA A 141 -2.88 4.21 11.39
CA ALA A 141 -2.83 4.94 10.12
C ALA A 141 -3.87 4.43 9.10
N LEU A 142 -4.18 3.13 9.10
CA LEU A 142 -5.24 2.58 8.24
C LEU A 142 -6.63 2.96 8.73
N LEU A 143 -6.83 3.06 10.05
CA LEU A 143 -8.08 3.58 10.62
C LEU A 143 -8.25 5.07 10.28
N GLU A 144 -7.22 5.89 10.41
CA GLU A 144 -7.21 7.30 9.98
C GLU A 144 -7.49 7.45 8.48
N ALA A 145 -7.03 6.50 7.67
CA ALA A 145 -7.34 6.45 6.24
C ALA A 145 -8.79 5.99 5.93
N GLY A 146 -9.63 5.76 6.97
CA GLY A 146 -11.05 5.45 6.84
C GLY A 146 -11.39 3.96 6.82
N SER A 147 -10.55 3.10 7.40
CA SER A 147 -10.91 1.71 7.75
C SER A 147 -11.55 1.65 9.14
N SER A 148 -12.04 0.47 9.55
CA SER A 148 -12.47 0.21 10.93
C SER A 148 -11.99 -1.15 11.42
N LEU A 149 -11.88 -1.31 12.74
CA LEU A 149 -11.45 -2.59 13.34
C LEU A 149 -12.43 -3.72 13.02
N GLU A 150 -13.73 -3.43 13.00
CA GLU A 150 -14.79 -4.37 12.65
C GLU A 150 -14.65 -4.85 11.20
N ALA A 151 -14.38 -3.93 10.26
CA ALA A 151 -14.16 -4.26 8.85
C ALA A 151 -12.88 -5.08 8.66
N ILE A 152 -11.78 -4.74 9.37
CA ILE A 152 -10.53 -5.53 9.38
C ILE A 152 -10.80 -6.94 9.95
N TYR A 153 -11.57 -7.04 11.04
CA TYR A 153 -11.91 -8.32 11.63
C TYR A 153 -12.77 -9.17 10.69
N ALA A 154 -13.79 -8.57 10.05
CA ALA A 154 -14.62 -9.23 9.04
C ALA A 154 -13.78 -9.76 7.88
N CYS A 155 -12.91 -8.94 7.30
CA CYS A 155 -11.96 -9.33 6.26
C CYS A 155 -11.08 -10.51 6.71
N SER A 156 -10.60 -10.51 7.96
CA SER A 156 -9.78 -11.58 8.52
C SER A 156 -10.50 -12.94 8.54
N LYS A 157 -11.83 -12.95 8.71
CA LYS A 157 -12.66 -14.17 8.74
C LYS A 157 -12.80 -14.80 7.37
N GLU A 158 -12.77 -14.01 6.30
CA GLU A 158 -12.85 -14.49 4.92
C GLU A 158 -11.57 -15.22 4.47
N ILE A 159 -10.44 -14.91 5.11
CA ILE A 159 -9.14 -15.50 4.78
C ILE A 159 -8.99 -16.85 5.49
N ARG A 160 -8.91 -17.93 4.69
CA ARG A 160 -8.77 -19.29 5.20
C ARG A 160 -7.40 -19.89 4.85
N GLY A 161 -6.87 -20.74 5.73
CA GLY A 161 -5.66 -21.53 5.47
C GLY A 161 -4.35 -20.74 5.32
N ALA A 162 -4.36 -19.44 5.57
CA ALA A 162 -3.15 -18.61 5.45
C ALA A 162 -2.34 -18.64 6.74
N ALA A 163 -1.01 -18.72 6.60
CA ALA A 163 -0.10 -18.64 7.76
C ALA A 163 -0.32 -17.32 8.52
N GLY A 164 -0.23 -17.33 9.86
CA GLY A 164 -0.38 -16.16 10.71
C GLY A 164 -1.82 -15.64 10.88
N ILE A 165 -2.82 -16.13 10.11
CA ILE A 165 -4.19 -15.57 10.14
C ILE A 165 -4.88 -15.71 11.50
N ARG A 166 -4.58 -16.75 12.27
CA ARG A 166 -5.15 -16.92 13.61
C ARG A 166 -4.62 -15.89 14.59
N GLN A 167 -3.33 -15.59 14.54
CA GLN A 167 -2.70 -14.56 15.39
C GLN A 167 -3.19 -13.17 14.99
N ALA A 168 -3.23 -12.84 13.70
CA ALA A 168 -3.76 -11.57 13.21
C ALA A 168 -5.21 -11.35 13.66
N ARG A 169 -6.07 -12.37 13.53
CA ARG A 169 -7.48 -12.31 13.98
C ARG A 169 -7.61 -12.10 15.47
N LYS A 170 -6.78 -12.80 16.28
CA LYS A 170 -6.76 -12.63 17.74
C LYS A 170 -6.34 -11.21 18.11
N ALA A 171 -5.33 -10.66 17.46
CA ALA A 171 -4.87 -9.30 17.72
C ALA A 171 -5.97 -8.27 17.42
N VAL A 172 -6.63 -8.38 16.26
CA VAL A 172 -7.73 -7.45 15.92
C VAL A 172 -8.87 -7.55 16.92
N ALA A 173 -9.25 -8.75 17.36
CA ALA A 173 -10.27 -8.94 18.40
C ALA A 173 -9.86 -8.26 19.73
N GLN A 174 -8.60 -8.39 20.13
CA GLN A 174 -8.07 -7.71 21.32
C GLN A 174 -8.08 -6.18 21.17
N PHE A 175 -7.80 -5.63 19.97
CA PHE A 175 -7.90 -4.19 19.73
C PHE A 175 -9.34 -3.69 19.88
N ILE A 176 -10.33 -4.44 19.39
CA ILE A 176 -11.75 -4.12 19.56
C ILE A 176 -12.13 -4.14 21.05
N GLU A 177 -11.79 -5.22 21.76
CA GLU A 177 -12.12 -5.42 23.19
C GLU A 177 -11.46 -4.35 24.08
N SER A 178 -10.20 -4.01 23.83
CA SER A 178 -9.46 -3.01 24.62
C SER A 178 -9.92 -1.58 24.39
N GLY A 179 -10.58 -1.30 23.26
CA GLY A 179 -11.02 0.04 22.88
C GLY A 179 -9.90 1.04 22.64
N VAL A 180 -8.66 0.56 22.45
CA VAL A 180 -7.47 1.42 22.28
C VAL A 180 -7.62 2.42 21.12
N TYR A 181 -8.36 2.06 20.06
CA TYR A 181 -8.54 2.90 18.86
C TYR A 181 -9.92 3.60 18.77
N LYS A 182 -10.77 3.54 19.80
CA LYS A 182 -12.12 4.15 19.76
C LYS A 182 -12.13 5.64 19.39
N ASN A 183 -11.12 6.38 19.84
CA ASN A 183 -11.01 7.82 19.53
C ASN A 183 -10.67 8.11 18.07
N LEU A 184 -10.11 7.16 17.32
CA LEU A 184 -9.79 7.31 15.90
C LEU A 184 -11.02 7.03 15.02
N GLU A 185 -11.84 6.06 15.41
CA GLU A 185 -13.06 5.69 14.67
C GLU A 185 -14.15 6.74 14.77
N SER A 186 -14.30 7.40 15.94
CA SER A 186 -15.30 8.45 16.15
C SER A 186 -15.08 9.69 15.27
N LYS A 187 -13.85 10.00 14.91
CA LYS A 187 -13.52 11.13 14.02
C LYS A 187 -13.97 10.88 12.57
N ASN A 188 -13.95 9.63 12.12
CA ASN A 188 -14.30 9.25 10.74
C ASN A 188 -15.82 9.14 10.52
N SER A 189 -16.60 8.99 11.59
CA SER A 189 -18.08 8.91 11.52
C SER A 189 -18.76 10.29 11.45
N SER A 190 -17.99 11.39 11.53
CA SER A 190 -18.49 12.77 11.60
C SER A 190 -18.25 13.56 10.30
N ILE A 191 -17.82 12.91 9.21
CA ILE A 191 -17.63 13.46 7.87
C ILE A 191 -18.61 12.77 6.90
#